data_588334aace3315ccde2a0424991e8d07
#
_entry.id   588334aace3315ccde2a0424991e8d07
#
_cell.length_a   1.000
_cell.length_b   1.000
_cell.length_c   1.000
_cell.angle_alpha   90.00
_cell.angle_beta   90.00
_cell.angle_gamma   90.00
#
_symmetry.space_group_name_H-M   'P 1'
#
loop_
_entity.id
_entity.type
_entity.pdbx_description
1 polymer ?
#
loop_
_entity_poly.entity_id
_entity_poly.type
_entity_poly.pdbx_seq_one_letter_code
_entity_poly.pdbx_strand_id
1 'polypeptide(L)'
;DCLFTAQLIDLAWVAEHCTHLIPCAQNMESLRPGRGMGHILPEALAAAGVKATFLNHAENSMTVHELASTIARANEVGILTCVCADSVEEAKAIAELHPDIMTCELTSLIGTGQIAGEDYMRASTEAVKAISPATKVLQAAGISSGENVYDAIKYGADATGGTSGIVAADDPFAMLDEMFEALDRARTDFAE
;
A
#
# COMPACT_ATOMS: atom_id res chain seq x y z
N ASP A 1 11.65 -5.22 -2.83
CA ASP A 1 10.77 -4.58 -3.83
C ASP A 1 10.22 -3.28 -3.26
N CYS A 2 10.11 -2.23 -4.07
CA CYS A 2 9.60 -0.93 -3.68
C CYS A 2 8.41 -0.54 -4.58
N LEU A 3 7.22 -0.38 -3.98
CA LEU A 3 6.07 0.21 -4.66
C LEU A 3 6.25 1.73 -4.69
N PHE A 4 6.11 2.33 -5.86
CA PHE A 4 6.18 3.77 -6.02
C PHE A 4 4.85 4.29 -6.57
N THR A 5 4.12 5.00 -5.73
CA THR A 5 2.81 5.55 -6.07
C THR A 5 2.97 6.93 -6.71
N ALA A 6 2.45 7.08 -7.92
CA ALA A 6 2.54 8.31 -8.69
C ALA A 6 1.17 8.75 -9.22
N GLN A 7 1.10 10.01 -9.67
CA GLN A 7 -0.06 10.51 -10.40
C GLN A 7 -0.27 9.72 -11.69
N LEU A 8 -1.51 9.55 -12.12
CA LEU A 8 -1.86 8.74 -13.30
C LEU A 8 -1.10 9.15 -14.57
N ILE A 9 -0.86 10.45 -14.74
CA ILE A 9 -0.15 10.99 -15.92
C ILE A 9 1.34 10.64 -15.94
N ASP A 10 1.94 10.32 -14.79
CA ASP A 10 3.37 10.05 -14.62
C ASP A 10 3.69 8.56 -14.65
N LEU A 11 2.68 7.68 -14.48
CA LEU A 11 2.88 6.23 -14.31
C LEU A 11 3.59 5.57 -15.50
N ALA A 12 3.24 5.96 -16.72
CA ALA A 12 3.89 5.41 -17.92
C ALA A 12 5.37 5.81 -17.98
N TRP A 13 5.68 7.05 -17.60
CA TRP A 13 7.06 7.54 -17.52
C TRP A 13 7.85 6.78 -16.44
N VAL A 14 7.26 6.60 -15.26
CA VAL A 14 7.88 5.82 -14.16
C VAL A 14 8.15 4.38 -14.61
N ALA A 15 7.17 3.74 -15.26
CA ALA A 15 7.31 2.37 -15.74
C ALA A 15 8.43 2.21 -16.78
N GLU A 16 8.64 3.22 -17.63
CA GLU A 16 9.68 3.19 -18.67
C GLU A 16 11.08 3.51 -18.13
N HIS A 17 11.19 4.41 -17.13
CA HIS A 17 12.49 4.97 -16.73
C HIS A 17 12.99 4.47 -15.36
N CYS A 18 12.13 3.89 -14.52
CA CYS A 18 12.46 3.48 -13.16
C CYS A 18 12.44 1.95 -13.01
N THR A 19 13.50 1.28 -13.42
CA THR A 19 13.57 -0.20 -13.50
C THR A 19 13.59 -0.92 -12.14
N HIS A 20 13.87 -0.19 -11.05
CA HIS A 20 13.93 -0.76 -9.69
C HIS A 20 12.68 -0.45 -8.85
N LEU A 21 11.72 0.29 -9.43
CA LEU A 21 10.46 0.61 -8.78
C LEU A 21 9.32 -0.18 -9.40
N ILE A 22 8.32 -0.50 -8.59
CA ILE A 22 7.05 -1.08 -9.02
C ILE A 22 6.04 0.06 -9.17
N PRO A 23 5.67 0.46 -10.42
CA PRO A 23 4.73 1.54 -10.63
C PRO A 23 3.37 1.19 -10.03
N CYS A 24 2.88 2.04 -9.13
CA CYS A 24 1.64 1.85 -8.39
C CYS A 24 0.69 3.01 -8.66
N ALA A 25 -0.55 2.71 -9.09
CA ALA A 25 -1.58 3.71 -9.27
C ALA A 25 -2.21 4.11 -7.94
N GLN A 26 -2.68 5.36 -7.85
CA GLN A 26 -3.39 5.86 -6.66
C GLN A 26 -4.82 5.32 -6.55
N ASN A 27 -5.39 4.86 -7.65
CA ASN A 27 -6.72 4.25 -7.71
C ASN A 27 -6.92 3.52 -9.03
N MET A 28 -7.93 2.65 -9.07
CA MET A 28 -8.43 1.96 -10.24
C MET A 28 -9.93 1.69 -10.08
N GLU A 29 -10.66 1.52 -11.16
CA GLU A 29 -12.09 1.22 -11.12
C GLU A 29 -12.41 -0.09 -11.82
N SER A 30 -13.59 -0.67 -11.56
CA SER A 30 -13.95 -2.01 -12.03
C SER A 30 -14.49 -2.08 -13.47
N LEU A 31 -14.47 -0.96 -14.21
CA LEU A 31 -15.05 -0.92 -15.56
C LEU A 31 -14.28 -1.79 -16.56
N ARG A 32 -14.96 -2.06 -17.68
CA ARG A 32 -14.40 -2.76 -18.84
C ARG A 32 -14.27 -1.80 -20.02
N PRO A 33 -13.42 -2.12 -21.03
CA PRO A 33 -13.30 -1.31 -22.25
C PRO A 33 -14.65 -0.98 -22.85
N GLY A 34 -14.85 0.29 -23.21
CA GLY A 34 -16.10 0.79 -23.76
C GLY A 34 -16.44 2.17 -23.19
N ARG A 35 -17.63 2.29 -22.57
CA ARG A 35 -18.09 3.56 -21.96
C ARG A 35 -17.40 3.76 -20.60
N GLY A 36 -16.94 4.98 -20.33
CA GLY A 36 -16.24 5.27 -19.05
C GLY A 36 -15.43 6.56 -19.11
N MET A 37 -15.98 7.60 -19.75
CA MET A 37 -15.31 8.91 -19.80
C MET A 37 -15.07 9.45 -18.38
N GLY A 38 -13.82 9.78 -18.07
CA GLY A 38 -13.41 10.30 -16.76
C GLY A 38 -13.09 9.21 -15.72
N HIS A 39 -13.24 7.93 -16.07
CA HIS A 39 -12.93 6.79 -15.19
C HIS A 39 -11.56 6.19 -15.50
N ILE A 40 -11.00 5.47 -14.52
CA ILE A 40 -9.67 4.83 -14.60
C ILE A 40 -9.82 3.38 -15.06
N LEU A 41 -9.50 3.12 -16.32
CA LEU A 41 -9.63 1.81 -16.95
C LEU A 41 -8.44 0.89 -16.57
N PRO A 42 -8.69 -0.32 -16.01
CA PRO A 42 -7.65 -1.28 -15.66
C PRO A 42 -6.69 -1.64 -16.81
N GLU A 43 -7.22 -1.88 -17.99
CA GLU A 43 -6.43 -2.20 -19.19
C GLU A 43 -5.50 -1.06 -19.60
N ALA A 44 -5.90 0.20 -19.37
CA ALA A 44 -5.04 1.35 -19.67
C ALA A 44 -3.86 1.44 -18.68
N LEU A 45 -4.10 1.14 -17.40
CA LEU A 45 -3.04 1.06 -16.39
C LEU A 45 -2.06 -0.07 -16.72
N ALA A 46 -2.57 -1.26 -17.01
CA ALA A 46 -1.72 -2.41 -17.38
C ALA A 46 -0.89 -2.12 -18.64
N ALA A 47 -1.48 -1.50 -19.67
CA ALA A 47 -0.79 -1.08 -20.89
C ALA A 47 0.27 0.00 -20.64
N ALA A 48 0.07 0.87 -19.64
CA ALA A 48 1.05 1.86 -19.20
C ALA A 48 2.19 1.26 -18.34
N GLY A 49 2.19 -0.05 -18.09
CA GLY A 49 3.22 -0.72 -17.30
C GLY A 49 3.00 -0.71 -15.79
N VAL A 50 1.83 -0.25 -15.33
CA VAL A 50 1.44 -0.27 -13.90
C VAL A 50 1.35 -1.72 -13.42
N LYS A 51 1.86 -1.98 -12.21
CA LYS A 51 1.91 -3.32 -11.60
C LYS A 51 1.10 -3.44 -10.32
N ALA A 52 0.77 -2.33 -9.67
CA ALA A 52 -0.01 -2.29 -8.46
C ALA A 52 -0.96 -1.10 -8.45
N THR A 53 -1.97 -1.14 -7.60
CA THR A 53 -2.89 -0.02 -7.38
C THR A 53 -3.30 0.04 -5.91
N PHE A 54 -3.36 1.25 -5.36
CA PHE A 54 -4.06 1.49 -4.10
C PHE A 54 -5.58 1.49 -4.33
N LEU A 55 -6.32 1.00 -3.35
CA LEU A 55 -7.78 0.98 -3.31
C LEU A 55 -8.27 1.34 -1.91
N ASN A 56 -9.44 1.92 -1.81
CA ASN A 56 -10.09 2.25 -0.53
C ASN A 56 -9.25 3.14 0.40
N HIS A 57 -8.40 4.01 -0.15
CA HIS A 57 -7.67 4.97 0.67
C HIS A 57 -8.64 5.95 1.35
N ALA A 58 -8.30 6.46 2.55
CA ALA A 58 -9.14 7.38 3.32
C ALA A 58 -9.63 8.61 2.52
N GLU A 59 -8.81 9.10 1.58
CA GLU A 59 -9.15 10.21 0.69
C GLU A 59 -10.02 9.80 -0.51
N ASN A 60 -10.18 8.49 -0.76
CA ASN A 60 -10.96 7.95 -1.88
C ASN A 60 -11.55 6.59 -1.49
N SER A 61 -12.44 6.59 -0.49
CA SER A 61 -13.07 5.39 0.04
C SER A 61 -14.04 4.76 -0.96
N MET A 62 -14.15 3.44 -0.91
CA MET A 62 -14.98 2.63 -1.80
C MET A 62 -16.07 1.90 -1.03
N THR A 63 -17.20 1.66 -1.69
CA THR A 63 -18.18 0.70 -1.15
C THR A 63 -17.64 -0.73 -1.24
N VAL A 64 -18.12 -1.63 -0.40
CA VAL A 64 -17.74 -3.06 -0.45
C VAL A 64 -17.97 -3.67 -1.84
N HIS A 65 -19.07 -3.26 -2.53
CA HIS A 65 -19.37 -3.72 -3.87
C HIS A 65 -18.34 -3.26 -4.90
N GLU A 66 -17.96 -1.98 -4.87
CA GLU A 66 -16.93 -1.41 -5.76
C GLU A 66 -15.58 -2.06 -5.48
N LEU A 67 -15.21 -2.20 -4.22
CA LEU A 67 -13.94 -2.80 -3.83
C LEU A 67 -13.81 -4.25 -4.31
N ALA A 68 -14.82 -5.10 -4.03
CA ALA A 68 -14.84 -6.49 -4.47
C ALA A 68 -14.77 -6.61 -6.02
N SER A 69 -15.54 -5.77 -6.71
CA SER A 69 -15.53 -5.73 -8.18
C SER A 69 -14.17 -5.27 -8.74
N THR A 70 -13.54 -4.29 -8.08
CA THR A 70 -12.25 -3.74 -8.51
C THR A 70 -11.10 -4.72 -8.25
N ILE A 71 -11.08 -5.42 -7.11
CA ILE A 71 -10.12 -6.49 -6.83
C ILE A 71 -10.21 -7.59 -7.90
N ALA A 72 -11.43 -8.03 -8.23
CA ALA A 72 -11.63 -9.03 -9.28
C ALA A 72 -11.09 -8.55 -10.65
N ARG A 73 -11.31 -7.26 -10.98
CA ARG A 73 -10.79 -6.68 -12.23
C ARG A 73 -9.28 -6.53 -12.23
N ALA A 74 -8.68 -6.16 -11.10
CA ALA A 74 -7.23 -6.08 -10.95
C ALA A 74 -6.58 -7.44 -11.24
N ASN A 75 -7.14 -8.50 -10.66
CA ASN A 75 -6.70 -9.88 -10.89
C ASN A 75 -6.79 -10.28 -12.37
N GLU A 76 -7.87 -9.91 -13.07
CA GLU A 76 -8.05 -10.19 -14.52
C GLU A 76 -6.96 -9.55 -15.38
N VAL A 77 -6.48 -8.36 -15.03
CA VAL A 77 -5.47 -7.63 -15.81
C VAL A 77 -4.04 -7.78 -15.24
N GLY A 78 -3.87 -8.50 -14.15
CA GLY A 78 -2.56 -8.77 -13.54
C GLY A 78 -1.96 -7.58 -12.80
N ILE A 79 -2.80 -6.75 -12.17
CA ILE A 79 -2.39 -5.63 -11.31
C ILE A 79 -2.59 -6.04 -9.85
N LEU A 80 -1.54 -5.92 -9.03
CA LEU A 80 -1.59 -6.19 -7.59
C LEU A 80 -2.45 -5.14 -6.88
N THR A 81 -3.19 -5.57 -5.89
CA THR A 81 -4.07 -4.71 -5.08
C THR A 81 -3.45 -4.38 -3.74
N CYS A 82 -3.36 -3.07 -3.41
CA CYS A 82 -2.99 -2.55 -2.09
C CYS A 82 -4.25 -1.90 -1.50
N VAL A 83 -4.94 -2.60 -0.60
CA VAL A 83 -6.22 -2.11 -0.07
C VAL A 83 -6.04 -1.53 1.32
N CYS A 84 -6.49 -0.28 1.51
CA CYS A 84 -6.39 0.42 2.79
C CYS A 84 -7.52 0.04 3.74
N ALA A 85 -7.19 -0.04 5.03
CA ALA A 85 -8.11 -0.24 6.13
C ALA A 85 -7.75 0.68 7.31
N ASP A 86 -8.74 1.37 7.87
CA ASP A 86 -8.61 2.35 8.95
C ASP A 86 -8.72 1.73 10.36
N SER A 87 -9.20 0.50 10.46
CA SER A 87 -9.38 -0.20 11.74
C SER A 87 -9.13 -1.69 11.61
N VAL A 88 -8.97 -2.37 12.76
CA VAL A 88 -8.85 -3.84 12.80
C VAL A 88 -10.12 -4.51 12.27
N GLU A 89 -11.29 -3.95 12.54
CA GLU A 89 -12.58 -4.45 12.08
C GLU A 89 -12.72 -4.30 10.55
N GLU A 90 -12.30 -3.18 10.00
CA GLU A 90 -12.30 -2.97 8.55
C GLU A 90 -11.28 -3.89 7.87
N ALA A 91 -10.08 -4.03 8.43
CA ALA A 91 -9.06 -4.95 7.94
C ALA A 91 -9.56 -6.40 7.89
N LYS A 92 -10.30 -6.87 8.91
CA LYS A 92 -10.96 -8.19 8.89
C LYS A 92 -11.97 -8.30 7.76
N ALA A 93 -12.84 -7.30 7.60
CA ALA A 93 -13.88 -7.34 6.57
C ALA A 93 -13.28 -7.35 5.15
N ILE A 94 -12.22 -6.57 4.93
CA ILE A 94 -11.53 -6.50 3.64
C ILE A 94 -10.69 -7.76 3.38
N ALA A 95 -10.10 -8.37 4.41
CA ALA A 95 -9.32 -9.60 4.27
C ALA A 95 -10.11 -10.77 3.67
N GLU A 96 -11.43 -10.81 3.85
CA GLU A 96 -12.34 -11.77 3.19
C GLU A 96 -12.39 -11.63 1.65
N LEU A 97 -11.92 -10.48 1.12
CA LEU A 97 -11.81 -10.25 -0.33
C LEU A 97 -10.44 -10.68 -0.88
N HIS A 98 -9.53 -11.15 -0.04
CA HIS A 98 -8.20 -11.65 -0.38
C HIS A 98 -7.38 -10.70 -1.26
N PRO A 99 -7.16 -9.42 -0.85
CA PRO A 99 -6.27 -8.53 -1.57
C PRO A 99 -4.83 -9.03 -1.52
N ASP A 100 -3.98 -8.64 -2.46
CA ASP A 100 -2.56 -9.00 -2.44
C ASP A 100 -1.84 -8.36 -1.26
N ILE A 101 -2.14 -7.08 -0.99
CA ILE A 101 -1.56 -6.30 0.10
C ILE A 101 -2.71 -5.61 0.86
N MET A 102 -2.67 -5.69 2.19
CA MET A 102 -3.50 -4.91 3.09
C MET A 102 -2.67 -3.79 3.68
N THR A 103 -3.03 -2.54 3.41
CA THR A 103 -2.42 -1.37 4.05
C THR A 103 -3.23 -0.99 5.28
N CYS A 104 -2.70 -1.26 6.47
CA CYS A 104 -3.32 -0.89 7.75
C CYS A 104 -2.84 0.51 8.13
N GLU A 105 -3.76 1.47 8.12
CA GLU A 105 -3.43 2.88 8.28
C GLU A 105 -4.56 3.62 9.01
N LEU A 106 -4.29 4.04 10.27
CA LEU A 106 -5.26 4.86 11.02
C LEU A 106 -5.37 6.25 10.39
N THR A 107 -6.51 6.56 9.81
CA THR A 107 -6.79 7.87 9.15
C THR A 107 -6.46 9.04 10.06
N SER A 108 -6.73 8.94 11.37
CA SER A 108 -6.44 9.98 12.35
C SER A 108 -4.95 10.32 12.51
N LEU A 109 -4.06 9.45 12.05
CA LEU A 109 -2.60 9.62 12.15
C LEU A 109 -1.96 10.08 10.83
N ILE A 110 -2.69 10.05 9.72
CA ILE A 110 -2.18 10.47 8.41
C ILE A 110 -1.72 11.93 8.49
N GLY A 111 -0.49 12.20 8.08
CA GLY A 111 0.10 13.55 8.05
C GLY A 111 0.47 14.15 9.42
N THR A 112 0.28 13.43 10.54
CA THR A 112 0.60 13.93 11.88
C THR A 112 2.05 13.69 12.30
N GLY A 113 2.77 12.80 11.62
CA GLY A 113 4.09 12.31 12.05
C GLY A 113 4.07 11.37 13.26
N GLN A 114 2.87 10.98 13.71
CA GLN A 114 2.69 9.98 14.77
C GLN A 114 2.38 8.62 14.14
N ILE A 115 3.05 7.58 14.60
CA ILE A 115 2.80 6.20 14.15
C ILE A 115 1.72 5.53 15.02
N ALA A 116 1.08 4.51 14.45
CA ALA A 116 0.22 3.62 15.21
C ALA A 116 1.03 2.86 16.27
N GLY A 117 0.44 2.62 17.43
CA GLY A 117 1.10 1.86 18.50
C GLY A 117 1.25 0.37 18.17
N GLU A 118 2.18 -0.31 18.89
CA GLU A 118 2.43 -1.75 18.76
C GLU A 118 1.15 -2.58 18.79
N ASP A 119 0.26 -2.31 19.75
CA ASP A 119 -0.98 -3.07 19.91
C ASP A 119 -1.86 -3.07 18.65
N TYR A 120 -1.97 -1.91 17.98
CA TYR A 120 -2.72 -1.82 16.72
C TYR A 120 -2.03 -2.55 15.59
N MET A 121 -0.71 -2.37 15.43
CA MET A 121 0.04 -3.01 14.36
C MET A 121 -0.01 -4.53 14.46
N ARG A 122 0.16 -5.09 15.66
CA ARG A 122 0.02 -6.53 15.91
C ARG A 122 -1.39 -7.02 15.67
N ALA A 123 -2.39 -6.36 16.28
CA ALA A 123 -3.78 -6.78 16.17
C ALA A 123 -4.29 -6.76 14.72
N SER A 124 -3.97 -5.73 13.94
CA SER A 124 -4.36 -5.65 12.53
C SER A 124 -3.64 -6.68 11.68
N THR A 125 -2.33 -6.89 11.88
CA THR A 125 -1.55 -7.90 11.19
C THR A 125 -2.08 -9.31 11.47
N GLU A 126 -2.26 -9.68 12.72
CA GLU A 126 -2.79 -10.98 13.13
C GLU A 126 -4.20 -11.22 12.59
N ALA A 127 -5.05 -10.19 12.63
CA ALA A 127 -6.42 -10.28 12.13
C ALA A 127 -6.48 -10.56 10.62
N VAL A 128 -5.65 -9.88 9.83
CA VAL A 128 -5.55 -10.13 8.37
C VAL A 128 -4.99 -11.51 8.10
N LYS A 129 -3.88 -11.90 8.75
CA LYS A 129 -3.24 -13.20 8.54
C LYS A 129 -4.12 -14.38 8.96
N ALA A 130 -4.98 -14.22 9.97
CA ALA A 130 -5.92 -15.25 10.39
C ALA A 130 -6.98 -15.56 9.31
N ILE A 131 -7.38 -14.58 8.50
CA ILE A 131 -8.40 -14.70 7.45
C ILE A 131 -7.76 -15.01 6.09
N SER A 132 -6.74 -14.25 5.73
CA SER A 132 -6.03 -14.35 4.45
C SER A 132 -4.51 -14.45 4.67
N PRO A 133 -3.97 -15.64 4.96
CA PRO A 133 -2.54 -15.82 5.26
C PRO A 133 -1.61 -15.39 4.12
N ALA A 134 -2.09 -15.43 2.87
CA ALA A 134 -1.33 -15.03 1.69
C ALA A 134 -1.24 -13.50 1.52
N THR A 135 -2.21 -12.74 2.04
CA THR A 135 -2.22 -11.29 1.98
C THR A 135 -1.02 -10.71 2.75
N LYS A 136 -0.22 -9.88 2.10
CA LYS A 136 0.87 -9.16 2.75
C LYS A 136 0.30 -7.97 3.54
N VAL A 137 0.82 -7.74 4.74
CA VAL A 137 0.39 -6.61 5.58
C VAL A 137 1.43 -5.51 5.54
N LEU A 138 1.00 -4.33 5.10
CA LEU A 138 1.77 -3.11 5.10
C LEU A 138 1.23 -2.19 6.21
N GLN A 139 2.07 -1.86 7.18
CA GLN A 139 1.72 -0.88 8.21
C GLN A 139 2.14 0.51 7.74
N ALA A 140 1.20 1.46 7.79
CA ALA A 140 1.39 2.83 7.35
C ALA A 140 0.84 3.83 8.39
N ALA A 141 0.73 5.08 8.00
CA ALA A 141 0.45 6.25 8.82
C ALA A 141 1.61 6.69 9.72
N GLY A 142 2.12 7.88 9.45
CA GLY A 142 3.09 8.56 10.27
C GLY A 142 4.52 8.02 10.22
N ILE A 143 4.82 7.06 9.35
CA ILE A 143 6.19 6.56 9.14
C ILE A 143 7.07 7.70 8.64
N SER A 144 8.05 8.10 9.47
CA SER A 144 8.88 9.29 9.25
C SER A 144 10.34 9.14 9.70
N SER A 145 10.77 7.92 10.02
CA SER A 145 12.16 7.61 10.40
C SER A 145 12.48 6.14 10.17
N GLY A 146 13.77 5.79 10.16
CA GLY A 146 14.22 4.40 10.14
C GLY A 146 13.75 3.59 11.35
N GLU A 147 13.67 4.20 12.53
CA GLU A 147 13.14 3.54 13.74
C GLU A 147 11.69 3.09 13.53
N ASN A 148 10.85 3.93 12.91
CA ASN A 148 9.47 3.58 12.58
C ASN A 148 9.38 2.39 11.61
N VAL A 149 10.27 2.34 10.63
CA VAL A 149 10.39 1.21 9.69
C VAL A 149 10.77 -0.07 10.43
N TYR A 150 11.80 0.01 11.29
CA TYR A 150 12.25 -1.14 12.09
C TYR A 150 11.13 -1.68 12.99
N ASP A 151 10.44 -0.80 13.70
CA ASP A 151 9.36 -1.19 14.61
C ASP A 151 8.16 -1.80 13.87
N ALA A 152 7.77 -1.27 12.71
CA ALA A 152 6.70 -1.85 11.91
C ALA A 152 6.98 -3.32 11.56
N ILE A 153 8.18 -3.65 11.10
CA ILE A 153 8.59 -5.04 10.78
C ILE A 153 8.68 -5.89 12.04
N LYS A 154 9.27 -5.38 13.12
CA LYS A 154 9.33 -6.04 14.43
C LYS A 154 7.96 -6.41 14.98
N TYR A 155 6.94 -5.61 14.70
CA TYR A 155 5.57 -5.86 15.12
C TYR A 155 4.78 -6.77 14.16
N GLY A 156 5.45 -7.36 13.19
CA GLY A 156 4.93 -8.43 12.34
C GLY A 156 4.46 -8.00 10.96
N ALA A 157 4.66 -6.74 10.56
CA ALA A 157 4.34 -6.31 9.20
C ALA A 157 5.26 -6.98 8.16
N ASP A 158 4.70 -7.32 6.99
CA ASP A 158 5.49 -7.77 5.83
C ASP A 158 6.18 -6.58 5.13
N ALA A 159 5.62 -5.38 5.27
CA ALA A 159 6.09 -4.16 4.64
C ALA A 159 5.70 -2.91 5.44
N THR A 160 6.29 -1.80 5.10
CA THR A 160 5.91 -0.47 5.59
C THR A 160 6.19 0.58 4.52
N GLY A 161 5.70 1.79 4.70
CA GLY A 161 5.92 2.89 3.78
C GLY A 161 5.34 4.21 4.28
N GLY A 162 5.74 5.27 3.62
CA GLY A 162 5.28 6.61 3.93
C GLY A 162 5.47 7.56 2.76
N THR A 163 4.81 8.69 2.80
CA THR A 163 4.95 9.78 1.83
C THR A 163 5.50 11.03 2.49
N SER A 164 4.74 11.61 3.42
CA SER A 164 5.09 12.88 4.05
C SER A 164 6.39 12.81 4.85
N GLY A 165 6.65 11.69 5.54
CA GLY A 165 7.90 11.49 6.28
C GLY A 165 9.15 11.50 5.40
N ILE A 166 9.01 11.15 4.12
CA ILE A 166 10.11 11.17 3.15
C ILE A 166 10.19 12.52 2.45
N VAL A 167 9.10 12.94 1.78
CA VAL A 167 9.15 14.13 0.89
C VAL A 167 9.24 15.45 1.64
N ALA A 168 8.86 15.50 2.92
CA ALA A 168 8.97 16.67 3.78
C ALA A 168 10.22 16.67 4.67
N ALA A 169 11.08 15.65 4.57
CA ALA A 169 12.36 15.63 5.27
C ALA A 169 13.31 16.69 4.68
N ASP A 170 14.21 17.22 5.51
CA ASP A 170 15.24 18.19 5.07
C ASP A 170 16.11 17.62 3.94
N ASP A 171 16.42 16.33 3.99
CA ASP A 171 17.06 15.56 2.93
C ASP A 171 16.26 14.25 2.68
N PRO A 172 15.38 14.22 1.67
CA PRO A 172 14.58 13.03 1.36
C PRO A 172 15.40 11.80 0.97
N PHE A 173 16.58 11.99 0.37
CA PHE A 173 17.44 10.86 -0.01
C PHE A 173 18.12 10.26 1.20
N ALA A 174 18.64 11.07 2.11
CA ALA A 174 19.20 10.58 3.37
C ALA A 174 18.14 9.87 4.22
N MET A 175 16.91 10.36 4.23
CA MET A 175 15.78 9.69 4.91
C MET A 175 15.47 8.33 4.28
N LEU A 176 15.47 8.22 2.96
CA LEU A 176 15.29 6.93 2.28
C LEU A 176 16.42 5.95 2.61
N ASP A 177 17.67 6.40 2.62
CA ASP A 177 18.81 5.57 2.98
C ASP A 177 18.67 5.05 4.43
N GLU A 178 18.33 5.93 5.39
CA GLU A 178 18.05 5.55 6.79
C GLU A 178 16.93 4.49 6.87
N MET A 179 15.82 4.69 6.14
CA MET A 179 14.70 3.76 6.12
C MET A 179 15.08 2.40 5.53
N PHE A 180 15.85 2.35 4.44
CA PHE A 180 16.31 1.11 3.85
C PHE A 180 17.31 0.36 4.75
N GLU A 181 18.24 1.06 5.40
CA GLU A 181 19.16 0.47 6.38
C GLU A 181 18.39 -0.14 7.56
N ALA A 182 17.36 0.56 8.06
CA ALA A 182 16.51 0.06 9.13
C ALA A 182 15.70 -1.16 8.71
N LEU A 183 15.18 -1.17 7.47
CA LEU A 183 14.47 -2.32 6.91
C LEU A 183 15.38 -3.56 6.81
N ASP A 184 16.60 -3.39 6.32
CA ASP A 184 17.56 -4.50 6.18
C ASP A 184 17.97 -5.04 7.56
N ARG A 185 18.17 -4.17 8.54
CA ARG A 185 18.40 -4.55 9.93
C ARG A 185 17.23 -5.35 10.51
N ALA A 186 16.00 -4.84 10.37
CA ALA A 186 14.81 -5.52 10.88
C ALA A 186 14.61 -6.89 10.21
N ARG A 187 14.83 -7.01 8.91
CA ARG A 187 14.76 -8.30 8.19
C ARG A 187 15.81 -9.27 8.65
N THR A 188 16.99 -8.80 9.05
CA THR A 188 18.04 -9.66 9.59
C THR A 188 17.69 -10.13 11.00
N ASP A 189 17.14 -9.25 11.83
CA ASP A 189 16.84 -9.54 13.24
C ASP A 189 15.58 -10.41 13.40
N PHE A 190 14.62 -10.34 12.46
CA PHE A 190 13.32 -11.02 12.52
C PHE A 190 13.05 -11.96 11.33
N ALA A 191 14.07 -12.30 10.51
CA ALA A 191 13.92 -13.32 9.48
C ALA A 191 13.69 -14.70 10.16
N GLU A 192 12.51 -15.29 9.91
CA GLU A 192 12.22 -16.70 10.23
C GLU A 192 12.76 -17.64 9.16
#